data_51459958d7b03dfec0487c0fb9dcef5c
#
_entry.id   51459958d7b03dfec0487c0fb9dcef5c
#
_cell.length_a   1.000
_cell.length_b   1.000
_cell.length_c   1.000
_cell.angle_alpha   90.00
_cell.angle_beta   90.00
_cell.angle_gamma   90.00
#
_symmetry.space_group_name_H-M   'P 1'
#
loop_
_entity.id
_entity.type
_entity.pdbx_description
1 polymer ?
#
loop_
_entity_poly.entity_id
_entity_poly.type
_entity_poly.pdbx_seq_one_letter_code
_entity_poly.pdbx_strand_id
1 'polypeptide(L)'
;MSFISEEQRIHWMTKGWVILNQTLDASVRALVPSWVDDLVKPDPDKPRRLHYYEEVDGRVQICRTERFIEDHPDLRKLITRGAVINSVAELLGTSVHLYKEKVNYKLAGGAGFRPHQDATAYDQLSHHITCLIAVDPMTSSNGCLELSDYSSRDLLETDGDGCLSDKVATSLIWKKAELRTGDIVCFSSFTPHKSGANLSGESRRAIYLTYNAAVEGDLRESYYEKRASQMAEQESDSYARISNIGHFEGRSVKT
;
A
#
# COMPACT_ATOMS: atom_id res chain seq x y z
N MET A 1 22.90 2.06 14.91
CA MET A 1 21.79 1.48 15.71
C MET A 1 20.86 0.80 14.71
N SER A 2 20.49 -0.46 14.92
CA SER A 2 19.58 -1.17 14.03
C SER A 2 18.13 -0.71 14.27
N PHE A 3 17.33 -0.60 13.21
CA PHE A 3 15.92 -0.22 13.27
C PHE A 3 14.99 -1.44 13.33
N ILE A 4 15.54 -2.65 13.12
CA ILE A 4 14.83 -3.91 13.24
C ILE A 4 15.58 -4.84 14.20
N SER A 5 14.85 -5.67 14.95
CA SER A 5 15.46 -6.70 15.80
C SER A 5 15.93 -7.89 14.98
N GLU A 6 16.80 -8.72 15.60
CA GLU A 6 17.24 -9.96 14.95
C GLU A 6 16.08 -10.94 14.69
N GLU A 7 15.10 -11.01 15.61
CA GLU A 7 13.89 -11.81 15.42
C GLU A 7 13.07 -11.32 14.22
N GLN A 8 12.92 -10.00 14.06
CA GLN A 8 12.23 -9.40 12.93
C GLN A 8 12.98 -9.67 11.61
N ARG A 9 14.32 -9.63 11.64
CA ARG A 9 15.15 -9.96 10.47
C ARG A 9 14.98 -11.42 10.06
N ILE A 10 15.04 -12.37 11.00
CA ILE A 10 14.80 -13.78 10.75
C ILE A 10 13.40 -14.01 10.19
N HIS A 11 12.39 -13.36 10.77
CA HIS A 11 11.01 -13.46 10.28
C HIS A 11 10.90 -12.98 8.82
N TRP A 12 11.47 -11.80 8.51
CA TRP A 12 11.54 -11.27 7.15
C TRP A 12 12.18 -12.25 6.17
N MET A 13 13.38 -12.76 6.50
CA MET A 13 14.13 -13.67 5.64
C MET A 13 13.42 -14.99 5.38
N THR A 14 12.64 -15.47 6.33
CA THR A 14 11.96 -16.77 6.25
C THR A 14 10.54 -16.70 5.72
N LYS A 15 9.87 -15.54 5.88
CA LYS A 15 8.43 -15.36 5.58
C LYS A 15 8.16 -14.37 4.45
N GLY A 16 9.12 -13.50 4.12
CA GLY A 16 8.94 -12.43 3.13
C GLY A 16 8.13 -11.23 3.62
N TRP A 17 7.72 -11.22 4.89
CA TRP A 17 7.02 -10.11 5.53
C TRP A 17 7.37 -10.00 7.01
N VAL A 18 7.09 -8.84 7.62
CA VAL A 18 7.34 -8.62 9.05
C VAL A 18 6.46 -7.48 9.59
N ILE A 19 6.02 -7.60 10.84
CA ILE A 19 5.35 -6.52 11.57
C ILE A 19 6.37 -5.81 12.47
N LEU A 20 6.41 -4.49 12.35
CA LEU A 20 7.24 -3.59 13.14
C LEU A 20 6.32 -2.81 14.09
N ASN A 21 6.20 -3.28 15.32
CA ASN A 21 5.37 -2.64 16.33
C ASN A 21 6.08 -1.40 16.91
N GLN A 22 5.33 -0.35 17.20
CA GLN A 22 5.82 0.85 17.90
C GLN A 22 7.04 1.53 17.25
N THR A 23 7.16 1.43 15.92
CA THR A 23 8.25 2.06 15.17
C THR A 23 8.15 3.59 15.16
N LEU A 24 6.92 4.13 15.22
CA LEU A 24 6.67 5.56 15.27
C LEU A 24 6.65 6.07 16.71
N ASP A 25 7.34 7.18 16.95
CA ASP A 25 7.23 7.90 18.22
C ASP A 25 5.77 8.21 18.56
N ALA A 26 5.41 8.18 19.84
CA ALA A 26 4.04 8.39 20.29
C ALA A 26 3.44 9.73 19.82
N SER A 27 4.25 10.80 19.80
CA SER A 27 3.85 12.12 19.30
C SER A 27 3.54 12.11 17.81
N VAL A 28 4.37 11.45 17.01
CA VAL A 28 4.16 11.30 15.54
C VAL A 28 2.93 10.45 15.29
N ARG A 29 2.81 9.31 15.97
CA ARG A 29 1.66 8.41 15.84
C ARG A 29 0.33 9.11 16.13
N ALA A 30 0.27 10.00 17.10
CA ALA A 30 -0.94 10.77 17.42
C ALA A 30 -1.33 11.79 16.33
N LEU A 31 -0.38 12.25 15.51
CA LEU A 31 -0.60 13.24 14.47
C LEU A 31 -0.95 12.63 13.10
N VAL A 32 -0.51 11.39 12.83
CA VAL A 32 -0.73 10.74 11.52
C VAL A 32 -2.19 10.73 11.06
N PRO A 33 -3.20 10.46 11.92
CA PRO A 33 -4.59 10.52 11.51
C PRO A 33 -5.01 11.89 10.96
N SER A 34 -4.62 12.99 11.64
CA SER A 34 -4.96 14.35 11.19
C SER A 34 -4.24 14.73 9.90
N TRP A 35 -2.99 14.30 9.71
CA TRP A 35 -2.26 14.52 8.46
C TRP A 35 -2.92 13.81 7.28
N VAL A 36 -3.47 12.62 7.51
CA VAL A 36 -4.21 11.89 6.47
C VAL A 36 -5.56 12.54 6.19
N ASP A 37 -6.25 13.11 7.19
CA ASP A 37 -7.49 13.87 7.00
C ASP A 37 -7.27 15.14 6.17
N ASP A 38 -6.08 15.76 6.25
CA ASP A 38 -5.74 16.92 5.42
C ASP A 38 -5.59 16.58 3.93
N LEU A 39 -5.32 15.33 3.59
CA LEU A 39 -5.14 14.91 2.19
C LEU A 39 -6.43 14.92 1.37
N VAL A 40 -7.58 14.74 2.01
CA VAL A 40 -8.90 14.72 1.31
C VAL A 40 -9.57 16.07 1.29
N LYS A 41 -9.01 17.08 1.97
CA LYS A 41 -9.54 18.46 1.92
C LYS A 41 -9.25 19.05 0.54
N PRO A 42 -10.24 19.68 -0.10
CA PRO A 42 -10.03 20.41 -1.35
C PRO A 42 -8.97 21.50 -1.16
N ASP A 43 -7.97 21.50 -2.01
CA ASP A 43 -6.92 22.51 -2.02
C ASP A 43 -6.56 22.82 -3.49
N PRO A 44 -7.05 23.93 -4.05
CA PRO A 44 -6.81 24.31 -5.44
C PRO A 44 -5.33 24.59 -5.73
N ASP A 45 -4.52 24.88 -4.71
CA ASP A 45 -3.09 25.12 -4.84
C ASP A 45 -2.27 23.82 -4.88
N LYS A 46 -2.93 22.65 -4.69
CA LYS A 46 -2.30 21.33 -4.67
C LYS A 46 -2.87 20.38 -5.73
N PRO A 47 -2.77 20.71 -7.01
CA PRO A 47 -3.41 19.96 -8.11
C PRO A 47 -2.72 18.61 -8.41
N ARG A 48 -1.61 18.29 -7.73
CA ARG A 48 -0.81 17.09 -8.04
C ARG A 48 -1.30 15.80 -7.39
N ARG A 49 -2.17 15.89 -6.37
CA ARG A 49 -2.74 14.70 -5.71
C ARG A 49 -3.67 13.97 -6.67
N LEU A 50 -3.54 12.65 -6.69
CA LEU A 50 -4.40 11.79 -7.48
C LEU A 50 -5.43 11.13 -6.55
N HIS A 51 -6.70 11.45 -6.75
CA HIS A 51 -7.80 10.85 -6.00
C HIS A 51 -8.49 9.78 -6.83
N TYR A 52 -8.84 8.68 -6.18
CA TYR A 52 -9.63 7.59 -6.76
C TYR A 52 -10.87 7.41 -5.93
N TYR A 53 -11.96 7.04 -6.58
CA TYR A 53 -13.27 6.98 -5.98
C TYR A 53 -13.87 5.59 -6.10
N GLU A 54 -14.63 5.21 -5.09
CA GLU A 54 -15.43 3.98 -5.04
C GLU A 54 -16.88 4.35 -4.78
N GLU A 55 -17.80 3.66 -5.44
CA GLU A 55 -19.23 3.74 -5.12
C GLU A 55 -19.58 2.64 -4.13
N VAL A 56 -20.05 3.03 -2.95
CA VAL A 56 -20.55 2.15 -1.91
C VAL A 56 -21.93 2.62 -1.51
N ASP A 57 -22.93 1.75 -1.57
CA ASP A 57 -24.32 2.04 -1.24
C ASP A 57 -24.89 3.30 -1.95
N GLY A 58 -24.55 3.47 -3.24
CA GLY A 58 -24.97 4.58 -4.06
C GLY A 58 -24.27 5.91 -3.76
N ARG A 59 -23.23 5.91 -2.92
CA ARG A 59 -22.43 7.10 -2.60
C ARG A 59 -21.02 6.97 -3.18
N VAL A 60 -20.61 7.98 -3.93
CA VAL A 60 -19.26 8.09 -4.47
C VAL A 60 -18.36 8.77 -3.45
N GLN A 61 -17.29 8.10 -3.05
CA GLN A 61 -16.37 8.59 -2.01
C GLN A 61 -14.92 8.32 -2.40
N ILE A 62 -13.99 9.13 -1.89
CA ILE A 62 -12.56 8.90 -2.09
C ILE A 62 -12.18 7.60 -1.37
N CYS A 63 -11.66 6.62 -2.13
CA CYS A 63 -11.12 5.37 -1.61
C CYS A 63 -9.60 5.31 -1.63
N ARG A 64 -8.93 6.23 -2.38
CA ARG A 64 -7.47 6.32 -2.42
C ARG A 64 -7.00 7.73 -2.77
N THR A 65 -5.89 8.16 -2.15
CA THR A 65 -5.14 9.35 -2.53
C THR A 65 -3.67 8.96 -2.76
N GLU A 66 -3.08 9.38 -3.89
CA GLU A 66 -1.67 9.19 -4.23
C GLU A 66 -0.98 10.54 -4.49
N ARG A 67 0.37 10.55 -4.55
CA ARG A 67 1.20 11.70 -4.90
C ARG A 67 0.99 12.91 -4.00
N PHE A 68 1.25 12.75 -2.71
CA PHE A 68 0.96 13.78 -1.71
C PHE A 68 2.18 14.29 -0.93
N ILE A 69 3.36 13.67 -1.06
CA ILE A 69 4.51 14.11 -0.24
C ILE A 69 5.07 15.47 -0.63
N GLU A 70 4.82 15.96 -1.84
CA GLU A 70 5.19 17.31 -2.25
C GLU A 70 4.38 18.37 -1.50
N ASP A 71 3.14 18.04 -1.20
CA ASP A 71 2.14 18.95 -0.64
C ASP A 71 2.02 18.85 0.87
N HIS A 72 2.65 17.84 1.49
CA HIS A 72 2.52 17.57 2.93
C HIS A 72 3.90 17.33 3.58
N PRO A 73 4.57 18.37 4.10
CA PRO A 73 5.95 18.28 4.61
C PRO A 73 6.14 17.26 5.74
N ASP A 74 5.15 17.11 6.65
CA ASP A 74 5.24 16.18 7.77
C ASP A 74 5.15 14.72 7.31
N LEU A 75 4.21 14.39 6.40
CA LEU A 75 4.16 13.07 5.77
C LEU A 75 5.42 12.80 4.94
N ARG A 76 5.92 13.79 4.21
CA ARG A 76 7.20 13.68 3.51
C ARG A 76 8.32 13.28 4.47
N LYS A 77 8.45 14.00 5.60
CA LYS A 77 9.47 13.72 6.62
C LYS A 77 9.32 12.32 7.19
N LEU A 78 8.09 11.90 7.55
CA LEU A 78 7.79 10.58 8.07
C LEU A 78 8.24 9.47 7.09
N ILE A 79 7.98 9.65 5.81
CA ILE A 79 8.13 8.63 4.76
C ILE A 79 9.58 8.56 4.25
N THR A 80 10.25 9.72 4.10
CA THR A 80 11.56 9.78 3.45
C THR A 80 12.73 9.91 4.43
N ARG A 81 12.47 9.91 5.75
CA ARG A 81 13.52 10.06 6.78
C ARG A 81 13.18 9.23 8.02
N GLY A 82 14.21 8.93 8.81
CA GLY A 82 14.05 8.30 10.13
C GLY A 82 13.69 6.81 10.06
N ALA A 83 12.88 6.35 11.03
CA ALA A 83 12.70 4.93 11.29
C ALA A 83 12.08 4.16 10.13
N VAL A 84 11.08 4.71 9.43
CA VAL A 84 10.37 4.00 8.35
C VAL A 84 11.32 3.61 7.22
N ILE A 85 11.97 4.59 6.59
CA ILE A 85 12.87 4.32 5.45
C ILE A 85 14.09 3.51 5.85
N ASN A 86 14.62 3.73 7.05
CA ASN A 86 15.79 2.97 7.52
C ASN A 86 15.45 1.51 7.83
N SER A 87 14.26 1.22 8.39
CA SER A 87 13.81 -0.17 8.54
C SER A 87 13.70 -0.87 7.20
N VAL A 88 13.13 -0.20 6.19
CA VAL A 88 13.01 -0.77 4.83
C VAL A 88 14.39 -0.98 4.21
N ALA A 89 15.33 -0.04 4.37
CA ALA A 89 16.71 -0.18 3.89
C ALA A 89 17.43 -1.38 4.53
N GLU A 90 17.24 -1.61 5.84
CA GLU A 90 17.78 -2.80 6.51
C GLU A 90 17.14 -4.11 6.02
N LEU A 91 15.82 -4.12 5.76
CA LEU A 91 15.12 -5.30 5.22
C LEU A 91 15.57 -5.63 3.79
N LEU A 92 15.80 -4.61 2.97
CA LEU A 92 16.25 -4.78 1.58
C LEU A 92 17.77 -5.04 1.49
N GLY A 93 18.52 -4.68 2.54
CA GLY A 93 19.98 -4.82 2.61
C GLY A 93 20.75 -3.76 1.82
N THR A 94 20.10 -2.66 1.43
CA THR A 94 20.67 -1.54 0.68
C THR A 94 19.90 -0.25 0.92
N SER A 95 20.48 0.90 0.55
CA SER A 95 19.72 2.16 0.53
C SER A 95 18.54 2.08 -0.46
N VAL A 96 17.49 2.85 -0.18
CA VAL A 96 16.24 2.80 -0.93
C VAL A 96 15.75 4.18 -1.34
N HIS A 97 14.99 4.24 -2.44
CA HIS A 97 14.18 5.37 -2.85
C HIS A 97 12.69 5.06 -2.67
N LEU A 98 11.92 6.09 -2.34
CA LEU A 98 10.46 6.00 -2.39
C LEU A 98 10.03 5.98 -3.86
N TYR A 99 9.40 4.89 -4.29
CA TYR A 99 8.84 4.74 -5.64
C TYR A 99 7.42 5.29 -5.74
N LYS A 100 6.60 5.01 -4.72
CA LYS A 100 5.19 5.37 -4.70
C LYS A 100 4.67 5.51 -3.29
N GLU A 101 3.76 6.47 -3.08
CA GLU A 101 2.98 6.57 -1.87
C GLU A 101 1.48 6.69 -2.15
N LYS A 102 0.68 6.02 -1.32
CA LYS A 102 -0.79 6.08 -1.37
C LYS A 102 -1.39 5.96 0.02
N VAL A 103 -2.53 6.59 0.23
CA VAL A 103 -3.44 6.29 1.34
C VAL A 103 -4.63 5.53 0.76
N ASN A 104 -4.95 4.38 1.32
CA ASN A 104 -6.20 3.70 1.06
C ASN A 104 -7.18 4.02 2.20
N TYR A 105 -8.35 4.51 1.81
CA TYR A 105 -9.51 4.70 2.68
C TYR A 105 -10.46 3.53 2.41
N LYS A 106 -10.33 2.44 3.17
CA LYS A 106 -11.26 1.33 3.03
C LYS A 106 -12.58 1.74 3.70
N LEU A 107 -13.53 2.19 2.88
CA LEU A 107 -14.82 2.72 3.30
C LEU A 107 -15.61 1.68 4.10
N ALA A 108 -16.54 2.12 4.94
CA ALA A 108 -17.54 1.22 5.52
C ALA A 108 -18.33 0.54 4.38
N GLY A 109 -18.38 -0.78 4.34
CA GLY A 109 -18.92 -1.54 3.22
C GLY A 109 -18.02 -1.60 1.98
N GLY A 110 -16.85 -0.92 1.98
CA GLY A 110 -15.92 -0.90 0.85
C GLY A 110 -15.30 -2.26 0.56
N ALA A 111 -14.94 -2.46 -0.70
CA ALA A 111 -14.54 -3.75 -1.24
C ALA A 111 -13.14 -4.21 -0.81
N GLY A 112 -12.87 -5.48 -1.08
CA GLY A 112 -11.59 -6.15 -0.88
C GLY A 112 -10.62 -5.96 -2.04
N PHE A 113 -9.48 -6.63 -1.88
CA PHE A 113 -8.47 -6.80 -2.90
C PHE A 113 -8.17 -8.29 -3.04
N ARG A 114 -8.29 -8.82 -4.26
CA ARG A 114 -8.04 -10.22 -4.60
C ARG A 114 -6.59 -10.61 -4.27
N PRO A 115 -6.31 -11.91 -4.06
CA PRO A 115 -4.95 -12.42 -3.87
C PRO A 115 -4.03 -12.04 -5.03
N HIS A 116 -2.87 -11.43 -4.74
CA HIS A 116 -1.89 -11.00 -5.75
C HIS A 116 -0.48 -10.88 -5.17
N GLN A 117 0.50 -10.68 -6.06
CA GLN A 117 1.86 -10.26 -5.75
C GLN A 117 2.06 -8.87 -6.38
N ASP A 118 2.57 -7.90 -5.62
CA ASP A 118 2.82 -6.53 -6.13
C ASP A 118 3.83 -6.51 -7.29
N ALA A 119 4.73 -7.50 -7.36
CA ALA A 119 5.75 -7.61 -8.41
C ALA A 119 5.16 -7.66 -9.82
N THR A 120 3.93 -8.14 -10.00
CA THR A 120 3.25 -8.17 -11.30
C THR A 120 2.78 -6.79 -11.77
N ALA A 121 2.72 -5.80 -10.87
CA ALA A 121 2.23 -4.46 -11.16
C ALA A 121 3.31 -3.49 -11.66
N TYR A 122 4.60 -3.80 -11.43
CA TYR A 122 5.71 -2.88 -11.67
C TYR A 122 6.86 -3.56 -12.40
N ASP A 123 6.77 -3.60 -13.71
CA ASP A 123 7.73 -4.21 -14.65
C ASP A 123 9.14 -3.57 -14.63
N GLN A 124 9.26 -2.35 -14.10
CA GLN A 124 10.52 -1.61 -14.03
C GLN A 124 11.34 -1.92 -12.78
N LEU A 125 10.79 -2.64 -11.81
CA LEU A 125 11.43 -2.95 -10.54
C LEU A 125 11.77 -4.43 -10.44
N SER A 126 13.02 -4.73 -10.14
CA SER A 126 13.45 -6.13 -9.92
C SER A 126 12.95 -6.68 -8.58
N HIS A 127 12.95 -5.85 -7.55
CA HIS A 127 12.44 -6.16 -6.22
C HIS A 127 12.14 -4.87 -5.46
N HIS A 128 10.97 -4.81 -4.87
CA HIS A 128 10.58 -3.70 -4.01
C HIS A 128 9.94 -4.20 -2.72
N ILE A 129 9.88 -3.33 -1.74
CA ILE A 129 9.19 -3.57 -0.47
C ILE A 129 8.00 -2.64 -0.39
N THR A 130 6.84 -3.20 -0.09
CA THR A 130 5.68 -2.42 0.34
C THR A 130 5.69 -2.33 1.86
N CYS A 131 5.61 -1.09 2.37
CA CYS A 131 5.49 -0.76 3.79
C CYS A 131 4.10 -0.15 4.02
N LEU A 132 3.28 -0.81 4.82
CA LEU A 132 1.96 -0.33 5.23
C LEU A 132 2.05 0.24 6.64
N ILE A 133 1.61 1.48 6.85
CA ILE A 133 1.45 2.11 8.17
C ILE A 133 -0.04 2.17 8.50
N ALA A 134 -0.45 1.55 9.59
CA ALA A 134 -1.83 1.61 10.07
C ALA A 134 -2.13 3.02 10.63
N VAL A 135 -3.00 3.77 9.97
CA VAL A 135 -3.50 5.05 10.45
C VAL A 135 -4.60 4.82 11.49
N ASP A 136 -5.50 3.90 11.19
CA ASP A 136 -6.52 3.42 12.11
C ASP A 136 -6.25 1.95 12.48
N PRO A 137 -6.79 1.42 13.57
CA PRO A 137 -6.68 0.00 13.90
C PRO A 137 -7.17 -0.87 12.75
N MET A 138 -6.40 -1.88 12.40
CA MET A 138 -6.74 -2.85 11.36
C MET A 138 -7.12 -4.17 12.01
N THR A 139 -8.33 -4.65 11.72
CA THR A 139 -8.91 -5.86 12.31
C THR A 139 -9.50 -6.76 11.23
N SER A 140 -9.83 -7.99 11.61
CA SER A 140 -10.50 -8.93 10.71
C SER A 140 -11.84 -8.39 10.19
N SER A 141 -12.58 -7.62 11.01
CA SER A 141 -13.90 -7.08 10.63
C SER A 141 -13.82 -5.89 9.67
N ASN A 142 -12.72 -5.12 9.69
CA ASN A 142 -12.55 -3.97 8.79
C ASN A 142 -11.62 -4.26 7.60
N GLY A 143 -11.42 -5.54 7.27
CA GLY A 143 -10.65 -5.97 6.11
C GLY A 143 -9.16 -5.68 6.26
N CYS A 144 -8.53 -6.15 7.35
CA CYS A 144 -7.08 -6.09 7.51
C CYS A 144 -6.36 -6.84 6.38
N LEU A 145 -5.06 -6.57 6.23
CA LEU A 145 -4.22 -7.29 5.28
C LEU A 145 -4.06 -8.75 5.71
N GLU A 146 -4.11 -9.65 4.74
CA GLU A 146 -3.78 -11.07 4.92
C GLU A 146 -2.57 -11.39 4.04
N LEU A 147 -1.55 -12.02 4.63
CA LEU A 147 -0.30 -12.37 3.94
C LEU A 147 -0.08 -13.89 4.03
N SER A 148 0.58 -14.43 3.03
CA SER A 148 1.08 -15.80 3.06
C SER A 148 2.60 -15.80 3.17
N ASP A 149 3.15 -16.76 3.93
CA ASP A 149 4.60 -16.91 4.05
C ASP A 149 5.19 -17.27 2.68
N TYR A 150 6.05 -16.40 2.16
CA TYR A 150 6.68 -16.58 0.87
C TYR A 150 8.00 -15.80 0.78
N SER A 151 9.12 -16.49 0.94
CA SER A 151 10.45 -15.88 0.90
C SER A 151 11.16 -16.01 -0.46
N SER A 152 10.56 -16.74 -1.43
CA SER A 152 11.06 -16.79 -2.82
C SER A 152 10.80 -15.46 -3.55
N ARG A 153 11.57 -15.26 -4.62
CA ARG A 153 11.37 -14.16 -5.57
C ARG A 153 10.76 -14.64 -6.89
N ASP A 154 10.04 -15.75 -6.86
CA ASP A 154 9.34 -16.27 -8.03
C ASP A 154 7.92 -15.70 -8.12
N LEU A 155 7.46 -15.47 -9.33
CA LEU A 155 6.05 -15.17 -9.57
C LEU A 155 5.25 -16.46 -9.55
N LEU A 156 4.14 -16.42 -8.85
CA LEU A 156 3.16 -17.49 -8.82
C LEU A 156 2.21 -17.37 -10.03
N GLU A 157 1.56 -18.47 -10.39
CA GLU A 157 0.59 -18.51 -11.47
C GLU A 157 -0.55 -17.50 -11.24
N THR A 158 -0.80 -16.67 -12.24
CA THR A 158 -1.86 -15.64 -12.23
C THR A 158 -2.95 -15.94 -13.24
N ASP A 159 -4.11 -15.33 -13.04
CA ASP A 159 -5.19 -15.25 -14.02
C ASP A 159 -4.98 -14.09 -15.03
N GLY A 160 -5.96 -13.87 -15.90
CA GLY A 160 -5.91 -12.82 -16.92
C GLY A 160 -5.91 -11.39 -16.37
N ASP A 161 -6.26 -11.19 -15.09
CA ASP A 161 -6.27 -9.89 -14.41
C ASP A 161 -4.96 -9.60 -13.65
N GLY A 162 -4.03 -10.55 -13.63
CA GLY A 162 -2.78 -10.46 -12.88
C GLY A 162 -2.92 -10.79 -11.39
N CYS A 163 -4.06 -11.35 -10.98
CA CYS A 163 -4.28 -11.91 -9.64
C CYS A 163 -3.82 -13.36 -9.59
N LEU A 164 -3.55 -13.88 -8.39
CA LEU A 164 -3.23 -15.31 -8.24
C LEU A 164 -4.40 -16.16 -8.73
N SER A 165 -4.09 -17.25 -9.44
CA SER A 165 -5.12 -18.20 -9.84
C SER A 165 -5.80 -18.81 -8.62
N ASP A 166 -7.07 -19.21 -8.73
CA ASP A 166 -7.83 -19.82 -7.64
C ASP A 166 -7.12 -21.04 -7.05
N LYS A 167 -6.48 -21.84 -7.92
CA LYS A 167 -5.69 -23.00 -7.51
C LYS A 167 -4.55 -22.61 -6.57
N VAL A 168 -3.81 -21.56 -6.92
CA VAL A 168 -2.72 -21.04 -6.08
C VAL A 168 -3.28 -20.42 -4.82
N ALA A 169 -4.26 -19.52 -4.93
CA ALA A 169 -4.83 -18.81 -3.79
C ALA A 169 -5.41 -19.73 -2.71
N THR A 170 -6.02 -20.86 -3.10
CA THR A 170 -6.56 -21.87 -2.17
C THR A 170 -5.49 -22.75 -1.55
N SER A 171 -4.33 -22.91 -2.17
CA SER A 171 -3.20 -23.68 -1.62
C SER A 171 -2.39 -22.93 -0.57
N LEU A 172 -2.53 -21.60 -0.48
CA LEU A 172 -1.79 -20.75 0.44
C LEU A 172 -2.45 -20.68 1.82
N ILE A 173 -1.60 -20.57 2.85
CA ILE A 173 -2.05 -20.32 4.24
C ILE A 173 -2.01 -18.82 4.49
N TRP A 174 -3.17 -18.22 4.71
CA TRP A 174 -3.35 -16.79 4.92
C TRP A 174 -3.28 -16.42 6.40
N LYS A 175 -2.45 -15.44 6.73
CA LYS A 175 -2.25 -14.89 8.07
C LYS A 175 -2.73 -13.46 8.12
N LYS A 176 -3.61 -13.14 9.05
CA LYS A 176 -4.15 -11.80 9.23
C LYS A 176 -3.14 -10.91 9.94
N ALA A 177 -2.84 -9.75 9.36
CA ALA A 177 -2.05 -8.71 9.97
C ALA A 177 -2.99 -7.71 10.68
N GLU A 178 -3.40 -8.05 11.90
CA GLU A 178 -4.13 -7.11 12.74
C GLU A 178 -3.14 -6.13 13.37
N LEU A 179 -3.37 -4.84 13.19
CA LEU A 179 -2.45 -3.77 13.53
C LEU A 179 -3.14 -2.72 14.42
N ARG A 180 -2.38 -2.15 15.33
CA ARG A 180 -2.77 -0.92 16.06
C ARG A 180 -2.36 0.29 15.26
N THR A 181 -2.96 1.44 15.53
CA THR A 181 -2.52 2.71 14.95
C THR A 181 -1.02 2.91 15.16
N GLY A 182 -0.30 3.18 14.07
CA GLY A 182 1.14 3.40 14.03
C GLY A 182 2.00 2.13 13.94
N ASP A 183 1.40 0.94 14.02
CA ASP A 183 2.11 -0.29 13.66
C ASP A 183 2.37 -0.32 12.15
N ILE A 184 3.44 -0.98 11.77
CA ILE A 184 3.89 -1.07 10.37
C ILE A 184 3.99 -2.55 9.98
N VAL A 185 3.52 -2.90 8.79
CA VAL A 185 3.86 -4.18 8.18
C VAL A 185 4.63 -3.93 6.89
N CYS A 186 5.80 -4.57 6.77
CA CYS A 186 6.60 -4.58 5.56
C CYS A 186 6.49 -5.94 4.89
N PHE A 187 6.35 -5.96 3.56
CA PHE A 187 6.32 -7.22 2.80
C PHE A 187 7.02 -7.06 1.44
N SER A 188 7.62 -8.14 0.99
CA SER A 188 8.26 -8.23 -0.31
C SER A 188 7.22 -8.11 -1.43
N SER A 189 7.60 -7.52 -2.55
CA SER A 189 6.77 -7.50 -3.76
C SER A 189 6.32 -8.89 -4.23
N PHE A 190 7.04 -9.93 -3.85
CA PHE A 190 6.74 -11.32 -4.15
C PHE A 190 5.85 -11.99 -3.09
N THR A 191 5.61 -11.37 -1.94
CA THR A 191 4.73 -11.93 -0.90
C THR A 191 3.29 -11.91 -1.36
N PRO A 192 2.61 -13.07 -1.46
CA PRO A 192 1.18 -13.13 -1.74
C PRO A 192 0.39 -12.43 -0.64
N HIS A 193 -0.51 -11.55 -1.03
CA HIS A 193 -1.35 -10.83 -0.09
C HIS A 193 -2.72 -10.51 -0.66
N LYS A 194 -3.68 -10.28 0.22
CA LYS A 194 -5.07 -9.92 -0.07
C LYS A 194 -5.67 -9.12 1.07
N SER A 195 -6.87 -8.62 0.90
CA SER A 195 -7.67 -8.10 2.02
C SER A 195 -9.15 -8.25 1.72
N GLY A 196 -9.93 -8.69 2.69
CA GLY A 196 -11.39 -8.75 2.58
C GLY A 196 -12.05 -7.38 2.53
N ALA A 197 -13.36 -7.35 2.30
CA ALA A 197 -14.17 -6.15 2.42
C ALA A 197 -14.16 -5.61 3.85
N ASN A 198 -14.46 -4.32 4.00
CA ASN A 198 -14.70 -3.72 5.31
C ASN A 198 -16.15 -3.94 5.72
N LEU A 199 -16.37 -4.87 6.63
CA LEU A 199 -17.70 -5.22 7.16
C LEU A 199 -18.05 -4.42 8.43
N SER A 200 -17.20 -3.48 8.85
CA SER A 200 -17.47 -2.59 9.97
C SER A 200 -18.27 -1.36 9.54
N GLY A 201 -18.87 -0.66 10.52
CA GLY A 201 -19.63 0.56 10.26
C GLY A 201 -18.78 1.81 10.01
N GLU A 202 -17.45 1.71 10.04
CA GLU A 202 -16.53 2.85 9.92
C GLU A 202 -15.46 2.61 8.85
N SER A 203 -15.03 3.68 8.19
CA SER A 203 -13.90 3.64 7.25
C SER A 203 -12.58 3.42 8.01
N ARG A 204 -11.63 2.75 7.37
CA ARG A 204 -10.32 2.46 7.91
C ARG A 204 -9.23 2.94 6.94
N ARG A 205 -8.25 3.71 7.44
CA ARG A 205 -7.17 4.31 6.65
C ARG A 205 -5.85 3.60 6.88
N ALA A 206 -5.08 3.46 5.80
CA ALA A 206 -3.70 2.98 5.87
C ALA A 206 -2.84 3.66 4.79
N ILE A 207 -1.61 4.05 5.16
CA ILE A 207 -0.61 4.56 4.22
C ILE A 207 0.15 3.36 3.66
N TYR A 208 0.29 3.28 2.34
CA TYR A 208 1.09 2.28 1.64
C TYR A 208 2.22 2.96 0.90
N LEU A 209 3.42 2.51 1.13
CA LEU A 209 4.66 3.05 0.61
C LEU A 209 5.39 1.94 -0.14
N THR A 210 5.76 2.18 -1.38
CA THR A 210 6.59 1.27 -2.17
C THR A 210 8.00 1.85 -2.25
N TYR A 211 9.00 1.06 -1.86
CA TYR A 211 10.40 1.45 -1.94
C TYR A 211 11.17 0.48 -2.82
N ASN A 212 11.98 1.01 -3.72
CA ASN A 212 12.93 0.24 -4.54
C ASN A 212 14.37 0.43 -4.08
N ALA A 213 15.25 -0.46 -4.49
CA ALA A 213 16.68 -0.33 -4.22
C ALA A 213 17.24 0.93 -4.90
N ALA A 214 18.09 1.69 -4.18
CA ALA A 214 18.63 2.93 -4.71
C ALA A 214 19.48 2.74 -5.99
N VAL A 215 20.05 1.55 -6.19
CA VAL A 215 20.78 1.21 -7.41
C VAL A 215 19.91 1.22 -8.67
N GLU A 216 18.58 1.04 -8.53
CA GLU A 216 17.63 1.12 -9.64
C GLU A 216 17.27 2.58 -9.99
N GLY A 217 17.68 3.56 -9.17
CA GLY A 217 17.44 4.98 -9.36
C GLY A 217 16.22 5.51 -8.61
N ASP A 218 16.05 6.83 -8.61
CA ASP A 218 14.85 7.51 -8.13
C ASP A 218 13.82 7.54 -9.27
N LEU A 219 12.89 6.59 -9.24
CA LEU A 219 11.92 6.35 -10.31
C LEU A 219 10.52 6.92 -9.99
N ARG A 220 10.38 7.65 -8.89
CA ARG A 220 9.07 8.11 -8.43
C ARG A 220 8.39 9.07 -9.41
N GLU A 221 9.13 10.05 -9.93
CA GLU A 221 8.54 11.02 -10.87
C GLU A 221 8.13 10.33 -12.18
N SER A 222 8.98 9.46 -12.74
CA SER A 222 8.65 8.70 -13.96
C SER A 222 7.43 7.78 -13.77
N TYR A 223 7.26 7.20 -12.57
CA TYR A 223 6.05 6.44 -12.24
C TYR A 223 4.80 7.32 -12.34
N TYR A 224 4.80 8.51 -11.73
CA TYR A 224 3.64 9.38 -11.74
C TYR A 224 3.37 10.04 -13.09
N GLU A 225 4.38 10.30 -13.91
CA GLU A 225 4.22 10.73 -15.31
C GLU A 225 3.52 9.64 -16.14
N LYS A 226 4.01 8.40 -16.07
CA LYS A 226 3.37 7.25 -16.72
C LYS A 226 1.92 7.07 -16.24
N ARG A 227 1.68 7.23 -14.94
CA ARG A 227 0.35 7.10 -14.35
C ARG A 227 -0.62 8.19 -14.83
N ALA A 228 -0.16 9.43 -14.91
CA ALA A 228 -0.96 10.55 -15.43
C ALA A 228 -1.35 10.32 -16.90
N SER A 229 -0.44 9.85 -17.74
CA SER A 229 -0.72 9.48 -19.14
C SER A 229 -1.77 8.36 -19.24
N GLN A 230 -1.64 7.31 -18.43
CA GLN A 230 -2.62 6.22 -18.38
C GLN A 230 -4.01 6.69 -17.95
N MET A 231 -4.08 7.62 -17.00
CA MET A 231 -5.36 8.19 -16.57
C MET A 231 -5.99 9.05 -17.67
N ALA A 232 -5.21 9.83 -18.40
CA ALA A 232 -5.68 10.63 -19.53
C ALA A 232 -6.21 9.76 -20.68
N GLU A 233 -5.53 8.64 -20.99
CA GLU A 233 -5.97 7.67 -22.00
C GLU A 233 -7.29 6.98 -21.62
N GLN A 234 -7.55 6.78 -20.32
CA GLN A 234 -8.80 6.21 -19.81
C GLN A 234 -9.96 7.23 -19.78
N GLU A 235 -9.75 8.45 -20.30
CA GLU A 235 -10.80 9.49 -20.31
C GLU A 235 -12.06 9.11 -21.11
N SER A 236 -12.00 8.12 -21.99
CA SER A 236 -13.15 7.63 -22.74
C SER A 236 -14.02 6.63 -22.00
N ASP A 237 -13.53 5.98 -20.93
CA ASP A 237 -14.23 4.95 -20.19
C ASP A 237 -14.76 5.46 -18.85
N SER A 238 -16.01 5.12 -18.52
CA SER A 238 -16.63 5.43 -17.22
C SER A 238 -15.96 4.71 -16.04
N TYR A 239 -14.88 3.97 -16.27
CA TYR A 239 -14.18 3.14 -15.30
C TYR A 239 -12.76 3.64 -15.05
N ALA A 240 -12.47 4.11 -13.84
CA ALA A 240 -11.09 4.44 -13.44
C ALA A 240 -10.42 3.22 -12.82
N ARG A 241 -9.42 2.62 -13.49
CA ARG A 241 -8.61 1.56 -12.87
C ARG A 241 -7.81 2.11 -11.70
N ILE A 242 -8.08 1.63 -10.48
CA ILE A 242 -7.36 1.99 -9.27
C ILE A 242 -5.92 1.46 -9.29
N SER A 243 -5.63 0.41 -10.06
CA SER A 243 -4.33 -0.25 -10.11
C SER A 243 -4.01 -0.79 -11.49
N ASN A 244 -2.73 -1.09 -11.74
CA ASN A 244 -2.26 -1.70 -12.99
C ASN A 244 -2.75 -3.15 -13.17
N ILE A 245 -3.11 -3.83 -12.06
CA ILE A 245 -3.69 -5.17 -12.06
C ILE A 245 -5.15 -5.13 -11.57
N GLY A 246 -5.97 -6.07 -12.03
CA GLY A 246 -7.41 -6.11 -11.78
C GLY A 246 -7.80 -6.70 -10.41
N HIS A 247 -7.03 -6.41 -9.36
CA HIS A 247 -7.23 -7.01 -8.03
C HIS A 247 -8.25 -6.29 -7.14
N PHE A 248 -8.70 -5.10 -7.49
CA PHE A 248 -9.71 -4.37 -6.71
C PHE A 248 -11.11 -4.90 -7.03
N GLU A 249 -11.85 -5.30 -6.00
CA GLU A 249 -13.17 -5.92 -6.13
C GLU A 249 -14.33 -4.91 -6.09
N GLY A 250 -14.03 -3.65 -5.82
CA GLY A 250 -15.04 -2.60 -5.70
C GLY A 250 -15.40 -1.95 -7.03
N ARG A 251 -16.46 -1.16 -6.99
CA ARG A 251 -16.89 -0.34 -8.12
C ARG A 251 -16.14 1.00 -8.10
N SER A 252 -15.05 1.05 -8.84
CA SER A 252 -14.34 2.31 -9.02
C SER A 252 -15.11 3.23 -9.98
N VAL A 253 -15.16 4.52 -9.66
CA VAL A 253 -15.87 5.55 -10.46
C VAL A 253 -14.89 6.63 -10.86
N LYS A 254 -15.16 7.22 -12.00
CA LYS A 254 -14.50 8.40 -12.49
C LYS A 254 -15.33 9.62 -12.12
N THR A 255 -14.72 10.65 -11.57
CA THR A 255 -15.37 11.94 -11.27
C THR A 255 -14.73 13.04 -12.08
#